data_4f1e3e3cadeaf720abdb127c436a9e33
#
_entry.id   4f1e3e3cadeaf720abdb127c436a9e33
#
_cell.length_a   1.000
_cell.length_b   1.000
_cell.length_c   1.000
_cell.angle_alpha   90.00
_cell.angle_beta   90.00
_cell.angle_gamma   90.00
#
_symmetry.space_group_name_H-M   'P 1'
#
loop_
_entity.id
_entity.type
_entity.pdbx_description
1 polymer ?
#
loop_
_entity_poly.entity_id
_entity_poly.type
_entity_poly.pdbx_seq_one_letter_code
_entity_poly.pdbx_strand_id
1 'polypeptide(L)'
;MPQTELEEAMTHGQSEKCVEILANWTEAERRRSAPSAIAVYRRMYRSWISDIRSGEFSVSRPHVEAAQLAILGVATVSEMKEINVRAWNELTYDVLRDRRPSWISDWADWALTNNYVKWDIVRKLIITGVSPRLSCDSYLLRMAHRACHHHIKYPMTVKDFFLTNSDLLENEVWELLGIEGNKEISLTSLDKYSRNAVAHAFLELTNEGYLPRSRMLDVTLTALLADYPQYRAGWFSRFHDLLGPTMEERAERIDTYLALLSSRIPPTVSFALDAAMTIDRAGLLDPVDGVAAIRPVFYSRDKGAHKLALKLVSSWVDTVEKGGVKFRDVLSPAEFIDTALDAVVPALEHESRDTREAAQKFIRKYRAIPDEPDESIIQPLSLLAAIQPPTEIVAKVPISPVESVEELVEVLSAVLENEGPVAEIERALDGLSRLCAERPDNFVRLTGPLLKRAKTHLGDLWEYCFFGSTVRLVIAGLVRAWLEAELPPAPSKPWRGDMKILGPERFIGARVKELASRAAGRGACPLLSAPPAGCQRCVLLRADACAQELSRHQ
;
A
#
# COMPACT_ATOMS: atom_id res chain seq x y z
N MET A 1 10.32 42.41 -25.03
CA MET A 1 10.16 41.09 -25.68
C MET A 1 9.27 40.22 -24.78
N PRO A 2 8.29 39.48 -25.26
CA PRO A 2 7.33 38.75 -24.40
C PRO A 2 7.99 37.83 -23.37
N GLN A 3 9.13 37.23 -23.71
CA GLN A 3 9.91 36.38 -22.81
C GLN A 3 10.42 37.13 -21.59
N THR A 4 10.92 38.36 -21.77
CA THR A 4 11.42 39.23 -20.68
C THR A 4 10.28 39.63 -19.75
N GLU A 5 9.08 39.89 -20.31
CA GLU A 5 7.90 40.25 -19.52
C GLU A 5 7.43 39.09 -18.64
N LEU A 6 7.50 37.81 -19.13
CA LEU A 6 7.18 36.66 -18.33
C LEU A 6 8.18 36.47 -17.16
N GLU A 7 9.49 36.63 -17.42
CA GLU A 7 10.52 36.55 -16.40
C GLU A 7 10.39 37.66 -15.33
N GLU A 8 10.02 38.87 -15.75
CA GLU A 8 9.71 39.96 -14.82
C GLU A 8 8.47 39.64 -13.98
N ALA A 9 7.38 39.17 -14.60
CA ALA A 9 6.18 38.77 -13.88
C ALA A 9 6.46 37.65 -12.85
N MET A 10 7.28 36.65 -13.21
CA MET A 10 7.75 35.61 -12.29
C MET A 10 8.50 36.22 -11.10
N THR A 11 9.47 37.08 -11.37
CA THR A 11 10.36 37.63 -10.34
C THR A 11 9.66 38.64 -9.43
N HIS A 12 8.55 39.21 -9.85
CA HIS A 12 7.71 40.12 -9.03
C HIS A 12 6.49 39.41 -8.38
N GLY A 13 6.34 38.08 -8.57
CA GLY A 13 5.25 37.31 -7.97
C GLY A 13 3.87 37.62 -8.54
N GLN A 14 3.81 38.07 -9.79
CA GLN A 14 2.58 38.51 -10.47
C GLN A 14 1.90 37.33 -11.19
N SER A 15 1.21 36.48 -10.44
CA SER A 15 0.56 35.25 -10.93
C SER A 15 -0.45 35.53 -12.04
N GLU A 16 -1.34 36.51 -11.89
CA GLU A 16 -2.34 36.88 -12.87
C GLU A 16 -1.70 37.38 -14.19
N LYS A 17 -0.64 38.15 -14.09
CA LYS A 17 0.09 38.63 -15.26
C LYS A 17 0.82 37.51 -16.00
N CYS A 18 1.33 36.53 -15.29
CA CYS A 18 1.87 35.31 -15.94
C CYS A 18 0.79 34.59 -16.77
N VAL A 19 -0.42 34.46 -16.25
CA VAL A 19 -1.54 33.86 -16.97
C VAL A 19 -1.92 34.67 -18.20
N GLU A 20 -2.07 36.01 -18.09
CA GLU A 20 -2.38 36.89 -19.20
C GLU A 20 -1.36 36.83 -20.33
N ILE A 21 -0.07 36.86 -20.00
CA ILE A 21 1.02 36.71 -20.99
C ILE A 21 0.93 35.37 -21.69
N LEU A 22 0.77 34.29 -20.94
CA LEU A 22 0.72 32.94 -21.46
C LEU A 22 -0.52 32.65 -22.31
N ALA A 23 -1.67 33.28 -22.05
CA ALA A 23 -2.90 33.07 -22.79
C ALA A 23 -2.76 33.36 -24.30
N ASN A 24 -1.88 34.30 -24.65
CA ASN A 24 -1.66 34.74 -26.03
C ASN A 24 -0.53 33.99 -26.76
N TRP A 25 0.15 33.05 -26.09
CA TRP A 25 1.31 32.37 -26.66
C TRP A 25 0.95 31.10 -27.41
N THR A 26 1.57 30.94 -28.59
CA THR A 26 1.60 29.68 -29.32
C THR A 26 2.48 28.66 -28.59
N GLU A 27 2.30 27.35 -28.87
CA GLU A 27 3.15 26.31 -28.26
C GLU A 27 4.64 26.49 -28.66
N ALA A 28 4.93 27.02 -29.85
CA ALA A 28 6.28 27.32 -30.29
C ALA A 28 6.95 28.43 -29.44
N GLU A 29 6.22 29.48 -29.08
CA GLU A 29 6.69 30.53 -28.18
C GLU A 29 6.90 30.00 -26.78
N ARG A 30 5.96 29.18 -26.27
CA ARG A 30 6.07 28.51 -24.96
C ARG A 30 7.34 27.68 -24.90
N ARG A 31 7.57 26.81 -25.90
CA ARG A 31 8.77 25.95 -25.94
C ARG A 31 10.08 26.72 -26.07
N ARG A 32 10.08 27.84 -26.80
CA ARG A 32 11.27 28.71 -26.92
C ARG A 32 11.64 29.36 -25.57
N SER A 33 10.64 29.72 -24.79
CA SER A 33 10.83 30.39 -23.49
C SER A 33 11.07 29.42 -22.32
N ALA A 34 10.81 28.11 -22.50
CA ALA A 34 10.91 27.13 -21.44
C ALA A 34 12.31 27.07 -20.77
N PRO A 35 13.47 27.04 -21.49
CA PRO A 35 14.78 26.96 -20.84
C PRO A 35 15.06 28.13 -19.89
N SER A 36 14.70 29.34 -20.31
CA SER A 36 14.89 30.55 -19.51
C SER A 36 13.96 30.57 -18.27
N ALA A 37 12.67 30.28 -18.46
CA ALA A 37 11.72 30.21 -17.36
C ALA A 37 12.12 29.15 -16.32
N ILE A 38 12.60 27.97 -16.76
CA ILE A 38 13.12 26.93 -15.88
C ILE A 38 14.35 27.42 -15.09
N ALA A 39 15.25 28.14 -15.72
CA ALA A 39 16.42 28.71 -15.04
C ALA A 39 16.02 29.73 -13.97
N VAL A 40 15.05 30.61 -14.27
CA VAL A 40 14.48 31.55 -13.30
C VAL A 40 13.83 30.81 -12.14
N TYR A 41 12.95 29.83 -12.41
CA TYR A 41 12.29 29.02 -11.38
C TYR A 41 13.30 28.33 -10.46
N ARG A 42 14.31 27.64 -11.01
CA ARG A 42 15.36 26.96 -10.24
C ARG A 42 16.11 27.91 -9.32
N ARG A 43 16.41 29.12 -9.78
CA ARG A 43 17.06 30.14 -8.97
C ARG A 43 16.16 30.61 -7.84
N MET A 44 14.90 30.98 -8.16
CA MET A 44 13.93 31.46 -7.17
C MET A 44 13.60 30.39 -6.13
N TYR A 45 13.39 29.15 -6.54
CA TYR A 45 13.10 28.05 -5.63
C TYR A 45 14.25 27.77 -4.67
N ARG A 46 15.50 27.84 -5.13
CA ARG A 46 16.69 27.74 -4.27
C ARG A 46 16.76 28.90 -3.26
N SER A 47 16.54 30.13 -3.70
CA SER A 47 16.52 31.28 -2.80
C SER A 47 15.41 31.14 -1.76
N TRP A 48 14.20 30.74 -2.16
CA TRP A 48 13.08 30.53 -1.24
C TRP A 48 13.37 29.46 -0.18
N ILE A 49 13.99 28.34 -0.56
CA ILE A 49 14.41 27.31 0.40
C ILE A 49 15.51 27.84 1.33
N SER A 50 16.45 28.64 0.82
CA SER A 50 17.47 29.30 1.63
C SER A 50 16.84 30.28 2.63
N ASP A 51 15.91 31.10 2.18
CA ASP A 51 15.20 32.10 2.99
C ASP A 51 14.39 31.45 4.13
N ILE A 52 13.72 30.32 3.87
CA ILE A 52 13.04 29.55 4.92
C ILE A 52 14.03 29.10 6.01
N ARG A 53 15.28 28.79 5.65
CA ARG A 53 16.33 28.34 6.58
C ARG A 53 16.97 29.48 7.35
N SER A 54 17.26 30.59 6.68
CA SER A 54 17.93 31.75 7.30
C SER A 54 16.97 32.66 8.06
N GLY A 55 15.66 32.59 7.78
CA GLY A 55 14.66 33.52 8.31
C GLY A 55 14.63 34.84 7.56
N GLU A 56 15.38 34.96 6.49
CA GLU A 56 15.30 36.08 5.53
C GLU A 56 14.17 35.79 4.53
N PHE A 57 13.52 36.79 4.00
CA PHE A 57 12.40 36.66 3.07
C PHE A 57 12.62 37.50 1.82
N SER A 58 13.69 37.22 1.07
CA SER A 58 13.97 37.85 -0.22
C SER A 58 13.03 37.34 -1.31
N VAL A 59 12.67 36.06 -1.25
CA VAL A 59 11.67 35.41 -2.12
C VAL A 59 10.50 34.94 -1.28
N SER A 60 9.31 35.47 -1.56
CA SER A 60 8.08 35.14 -0.86
C SER A 60 7.29 34.06 -1.63
N ARG A 61 6.28 33.48 -0.99
CA ARG A 61 5.38 32.48 -1.59
C ARG A 61 4.74 32.93 -2.92
N PRO A 62 4.23 34.19 -3.10
CA PRO A 62 3.71 34.65 -4.39
C PRO A 62 4.72 34.55 -5.54
N HIS A 63 5.99 34.82 -5.30
CA HIS A 63 7.02 34.68 -6.34
C HIS A 63 7.16 33.24 -6.83
N VAL A 64 7.18 32.28 -5.89
CA VAL A 64 7.26 30.85 -6.24
C VAL A 64 6.00 30.39 -6.98
N GLU A 65 4.82 30.86 -6.55
CA GLU A 65 3.54 30.53 -7.21
C GLU A 65 3.46 31.07 -8.63
N ALA A 66 3.86 32.33 -8.88
CA ALA A 66 3.94 32.91 -10.22
C ALA A 66 4.91 32.12 -11.12
N ALA A 67 6.08 31.77 -10.58
CA ALA A 67 7.05 30.98 -11.30
C ALA A 67 6.54 29.55 -11.61
N GLN A 68 5.81 28.91 -10.70
CA GLN A 68 5.18 27.61 -10.94
C GLN A 68 4.14 27.68 -12.08
N LEU A 69 3.30 28.72 -12.11
CA LEU A 69 2.33 28.95 -13.18
C LEU A 69 3.02 29.17 -14.54
N ALA A 70 4.10 29.95 -14.56
CA ALA A 70 4.89 30.13 -15.76
C ALA A 70 5.45 28.81 -16.29
N ILE A 71 6.00 27.95 -15.43
CA ILE A 71 6.50 26.64 -15.82
C ILE A 71 5.38 25.74 -16.39
N LEU A 72 4.21 25.70 -15.75
CA LEU A 72 3.04 25.00 -16.30
C LEU A 72 2.66 25.50 -17.70
N GLY A 73 2.84 26.78 -17.94
CA GLY A 73 2.56 27.42 -19.23
C GLY A 73 3.58 27.09 -20.33
N VAL A 74 4.83 26.75 -20.03
CA VAL A 74 5.90 26.63 -21.03
C VAL A 74 6.59 25.27 -21.08
N ALA A 75 6.68 24.54 -19.95
CA ALA A 75 7.44 23.30 -19.84
C ALA A 75 6.68 22.08 -20.36
N THR A 76 7.40 21.01 -20.67
CA THR A 76 6.87 19.65 -20.89
C THR A 76 6.66 18.94 -19.56
N VAL A 77 5.92 17.81 -19.59
CA VAL A 77 5.75 16.94 -18.40
C VAL A 77 7.11 16.45 -17.87
N SER A 78 8.01 16.05 -18.75
CA SER A 78 9.34 15.56 -18.35
C SER A 78 10.15 16.62 -17.62
N GLU A 79 10.15 17.86 -18.13
CA GLU A 79 10.82 18.99 -17.49
C GLU A 79 10.18 19.33 -16.14
N MET A 80 8.85 19.30 -16.05
CA MET A 80 8.13 19.52 -14.79
C MET A 80 8.42 18.44 -13.75
N LYS A 81 8.52 17.17 -14.18
CA LYS A 81 8.90 16.04 -13.32
C LYS A 81 10.32 16.20 -12.78
N GLU A 82 11.27 16.61 -13.62
CA GLU A 82 12.67 16.83 -13.23
C GLU A 82 12.82 17.89 -12.13
N ILE A 83 12.03 18.97 -12.21
CA ILE A 83 12.12 20.10 -11.26
C ILE A 83 11.04 20.09 -10.17
N ASN A 84 10.21 19.05 -10.12
CA ASN A 84 9.17 18.83 -9.11
C ASN A 84 8.22 20.03 -8.93
N VAL A 85 7.63 20.51 -10.02
CA VAL A 85 6.74 21.69 -10.02
C VAL A 85 5.44 21.39 -9.30
N ARG A 86 5.11 22.21 -8.29
CA ARG A 86 3.81 22.17 -7.61
C ARG A 86 2.83 23.12 -8.29
N ALA A 87 1.54 22.76 -8.28
CA ALA A 87 0.48 23.47 -8.98
C ALA A 87 -0.74 23.66 -8.06
N TRP A 88 -0.54 24.25 -6.89
CA TRP A 88 -1.58 24.43 -5.88
C TRP A 88 -2.39 25.72 -6.04
N ASN A 89 -1.92 26.64 -6.90
CA ASN A 89 -2.61 27.89 -7.19
C ASN A 89 -3.87 27.62 -8.03
N GLU A 90 -4.96 28.31 -7.74
CA GLU A 90 -6.23 28.16 -8.48
C GLU A 90 -6.10 28.55 -9.96
N LEU A 91 -5.21 29.50 -10.29
CA LEU A 91 -4.89 29.91 -11.66
C LEU A 91 -4.23 28.81 -12.51
N THR A 92 -3.81 27.69 -11.88
CA THR A 92 -3.36 26.48 -12.59
C THR A 92 -4.40 26.01 -13.61
N TYR A 93 -5.68 26.07 -13.24
CA TYR A 93 -6.76 25.76 -14.16
C TYR A 93 -6.76 26.64 -15.41
N ASP A 94 -6.60 27.95 -15.24
CA ASP A 94 -6.65 28.90 -16.36
C ASP A 94 -5.48 28.69 -17.33
N VAL A 95 -4.26 28.50 -16.80
CA VAL A 95 -3.08 28.16 -17.62
C VAL A 95 -3.29 26.89 -18.44
N LEU A 96 -3.80 25.83 -17.84
CA LEU A 96 -3.99 24.55 -18.53
C LEU A 96 -5.19 24.56 -19.47
N ARG A 97 -6.28 25.26 -19.11
CA ARG A 97 -7.43 25.50 -19.99
C ARG A 97 -7.01 26.19 -21.28
N ASP A 98 -6.20 27.22 -21.19
CA ASP A 98 -5.78 28.02 -22.35
C ASP A 98 -4.72 27.30 -23.19
N ARG A 99 -3.84 26.53 -22.53
CA ARG A 99 -2.81 25.74 -23.22
C ARG A 99 -3.34 24.47 -23.89
N ARG A 100 -4.28 23.75 -23.26
CA ARG A 100 -4.83 22.44 -23.69
C ARG A 100 -3.75 21.44 -24.14
N PRO A 101 -2.78 21.12 -23.30
CA PRO A 101 -1.67 20.28 -23.71
C PRO A 101 -2.11 18.82 -23.86
N SER A 102 -1.58 18.12 -24.87
CA SER A 102 -1.87 16.69 -25.10
C SER A 102 -1.45 15.76 -23.97
N TRP A 103 -0.52 16.19 -23.13
CA TRP A 103 0.02 15.45 -21.97
C TRP A 103 -0.74 15.70 -20.67
N ILE A 104 -1.91 16.32 -20.69
CA ILE A 104 -2.62 16.78 -19.47
C ILE A 104 -2.96 15.62 -18.54
N SER A 105 -3.31 14.44 -19.08
CA SER A 105 -3.63 13.24 -18.29
C SER A 105 -2.40 12.71 -17.54
N ASP A 106 -1.25 12.62 -18.22
CA ASP A 106 0.02 12.15 -17.63
C ASP A 106 0.52 13.10 -16.55
N TRP A 107 0.35 14.41 -16.77
CA TRP A 107 0.68 15.40 -15.76
C TRP A 107 -0.25 15.31 -14.55
N ALA A 108 -1.55 15.18 -14.78
CA ALA A 108 -2.53 15.12 -13.70
C ALA A 108 -2.30 13.89 -12.81
N ASP A 109 -2.06 12.71 -13.38
CA ASP A 109 -1.75 11.49 -12.62
C ASP A 109 -0.46 11.68 -11.80
N TRP A 110 0.62 12.12 -12.42
CA TRP A 110 1.87 12.40 -11.71
C TRP A 110 1.72 13.44 -10.60
N ALA A 111 1.02 14.54 -10.88
CA ALA A 111 0.85 15.63 -9.93
C ALA A 111 -0.05 15.25 -8.75
N LEU A 112 -1.10 14.44 -8.98
CA LEU A 112 -1.96 13.89 -7.93
C LEU A 112 -1.22 12.85 -7.09
N THR A 113 -0.44 11.95 -7.72
CA THR A 113 0.38 10.95 -7.02
C THR A 113 1.32 11.61 -6.02
N ASN A 114 2.00 12.68 -6.42
CA ASN A 114 2.97 13.39 -5.60
C ASN A 114 2.35 14.51 -4.72
N ASN A 115 1.04 14.64 -4.70
CA ASN A 115 0.33 15.73 -4.01
C ASN A 115 0.79 17.14 -4.44
N TYR A 116 1.07 17.33 -5.73
CA TYR A 116 1.52 18.59 -6.30
C TYR A 116 0.39 19.45 -6.89
N VAL A 117 -0.81 18.89 -7.00
CA VAL A 117 -2.02 19.60 -7.44
C VAL A 117 -3.19 19.25 -6.54
N LYS A 118 -4.11 20.19 -6.35
CA LYS A 118 -5.39 19.92 -5.66
C LYS A 118 -6.30 19.11 -6.58
N TRP A 119 -7.00 18.13 -6.04
CA TRP A 119 -7.98 17.34 -6.78
C TRP A 119 -9.05 18.21 -7.44
N ASP A 120 -9.52 19.27 -6.76
CA ASP A 120 -10.54 20.19 -7.28
C ASP A 120 -10.12 20.85 -8.61
N ILE A 121 -8.83 21.16 -8.80
CA ILE A 121 -8.30 21.73 -10.06
C ILE A 121 -8.39 20.69 -11.18
N VAL A 122 -7.94 19.47 -10.93
CA VAL A 122 -8.00 18.39 -11.92
C VAL A 122 -9.45 18.04 -12.24
N ARG A 123 -10.31 17.99 -11.23
CA ARG A 123 -11.74 17.80 -11.40
C ARG A 123 -12.36 18.85 -12.30
N LYS A 124 -12.02 20.13 -12.08
CA LYS A 124 -12.48 21.24 -12.92
C LYS A 124 -12.03 21.10 -14.37
N LEU A 125 -10.79 20.66 -14.61
CA LEU A 125 -10.31 20.38 -15.98
C LEU A 125 -11.12 19.27 -16.66
N ILE A 126 -11.54 18.24 -15.92
CA ILE A 126 -12.35 17.14 -16.47
C ILE A 126 -13.76 17.62 -16.81
N ILE A 127 -14.48 18.25 -15.88
CA ILE A 127 -15.87 18.68 -16.09
C ILE A 127 -16.01 19.77 -17.17
N THR A 128 -14.94 20.52 -17.43
CA THR A 128 -14.92 21.53 -18.50
C THR A 128 -14.38 21.00 -19.84
N GLY A 129 -14.08 19.69 -19.93
CA GLY A 129 -13.61 19.05 -21.17
C GLY A 129 -12.21 19.47 -21.60
N VAL A 130 -11.40 20.00 -20.69
CA VAL A 130 -9.98 20.31 -20.92
C VAL A 130 -9.12 19.04 -20.78
N SER A 131 -9.44 18.20 -19.80
CA SER A 131 -8.86 16.87 -19.61
C SER A 131 -9.91 15.80 -19.88
N PRO A 132 -9.56 14.64 -20.45
CA PRO A 132 -10.44 13.50 -20.44
C PRO A 132 -10.67 13.00 -19.01
N ARG A 133 -11.67 12.15 -18.79
CA ARG A 133 -11.89 11.46 -17.52
C ARG A 133 -10.64 10.64 -17.15
N LEU A 134 -10.28 10.67 -15.87
CA LEU A 134 -9.16 9.91 -15.33
C LEU A 134 -9.69 8.74 -14.49
N SER A 135 -9.12 7.55 -14.70
CA SER A 135 -9.39 6.33 -13.94
C SER A 135 -8.17 5.81 -13.17
N CYS A 136 -7.14 6.65 -13.03
CA CYS A 136 -5.94 6.28 -12.31
C CYS A 136 -6.17 6.30 -10.79
N ASP A 137 -5.48 5.43 -10.06
CA ASP A 137 -5.58 5.29 -8.61
C ASP A 137 -5.37 6.61 -7.87
N SER A 138 -4.43 7.43 -8.35
CA SER A 138 -4.13 8.73 -7.75
C SER A 138 -5.34 9.66 -7.76
N TYR A 139 -6.09 9.72 -8.87
CA TYR A 139 -7.29 10.54 -8.98
C TYR A 139 -8.40 10.06 -8.05
N LEU A 140 -8.66 8.75 -8.03
CA LEU A 140 -9.71 8.13 -7.22
C LEU A 140 -9.42 8.25 -5.72
N LEU A 141 -8.17 8.01 -5.30
CA LEU A 141 -7.77 8.14 -3.90
C LEU A 141 -7.80 9.60 -3.42
N ARG A 142 -7.39 10.56 -4.27
CA ARG A 142 -7.48 11.99 -3.94
C ARG A 142 -8.93 12.49 -3.93
N MET A 143 -9.81 11.92 -4.75
CA MET A 143 -11.27 12.14 -4.67
C MET A 143 -11.80 11.72 -3.30
N ALA A 144 -11.53 10.50 -2.89
CA ALA A 144 -11.95 9.98 -1.59
C ALA A 144 -11.36 10.79 -0.42
N HIS A 145 -10.08 11.15 -0.50
CA HIS A 145 -9.43 12.04 0.46
C HIS A 145 -10.13 13.40 0.53
N ARG A 146 -10.47 13.97 -0.61
CA ARG A 146 -11.18 15.26 -0.69
C ARG A 146 -12.58 15.18 -0.07
N ALA A 147 -13.31 14.10 -0.33
CA ALA A 147 -14.62 13.84 0.29
C ALA A 147 -14.53 13.77 1.82
N CYS A 148 -13.50 13.10 2.36
CA CYS A 148 -13.30 12.95 3.80
C CYS A 148 -12.84 14.23 4.51
N HIS A 149 -12.10 15.09 3.84
CA HIS A 149 -11.44 16.28 4.45
C HIS A 149 -12.19 17.60 4.19
N HIS A 150 -13.43 17.54 3.72
CA HIS A 150 -14.23 18.75 3.50
C HIS A 150 -14.60 19.49 4.80
N HIS A 151 -14.41 18.84 5.96
CA HIS A 151 -14.92 19.28 7.26
C HIS A 151 -14.27 20.54 7.85
N ILE A 152 -13.07 20.96 7.39
CA ILE A 152 -12.31 22.02 8.07
C ILE A 152 -12.87 23.41 7.75
N LYS A 153 -13.50 23.60 6.60
CA LYS A 153 -13.94 24.94 6.15
C LYS A 153 -15.43 25.06 5.84
N TYR A 154 -16.09 23.97 5.49
CA TYR A 154 -17.52 23.87 5.22
C TYR A 154 -18.04 22.53 5.72
N PRO A 155 -19.12 22.48 6.51
CA PRO A 155 -19.67 21.23 7.06
C PRO A 155 -20.44 20.47 5.96
N MET A 156 -19.71 19.86 5.01
CA MET A 156 -20.28 18.99 4.01
C MET A 156 -19.96 17.54 4.40
N THR A 157 -20.95 16.67 4.46
CA THR A 157 -20.73 15.25 4.72
C THR A 157 -20.16 14.55 3.48
N VAL A 158 -19.61 13.35 3.65
CA VAL A 158 -19.13 12.53 2.51
C VAL A 158 -20.30 12.25 1.55
N LYS A 159 -21.51 12.02 2.07
CA LYS A 159 -22.71 11.83 1.27
C LYS A 159 -23.04 13.09 0.44
N ASP A 160 -23.06 14.26 1.08
CA ASP A 160 -23.35 15.52 0.38
C ASP A 160 -22.30 15.83 -0.69
N PHE A 161 -21.03 15.47 -0.46
CA PHE A 161 -20.00 15.59 -1.48
C PHE A 161 -20.35 14.79 -2.74
N PHE A 162 -20.76 13.54 -2.59
CA PHE A 162 -21.16 12.71 -3.72
C PHE A 162 -22.47 13.15 -4.35
N LEU A 163 -23.44 13.62 -3.59
CA LEU A 163 -24.69 14.17 -4.15
C LEU A 163 -24.45 15.46 -4.95
N THR A 164 -23.52 16.32 -4.50
CA THR A 164 -23.12 17.53 -5.22
C THR A 164 -22.33 17.21 -6.49
N ASN A 165 -21.64 16.06 -6.51
CA ASN A 165 -20.88 15.55 -7.65
C ASN A 165 -21.46 14.20 -8.12
N SER A 166 -22.75 14.19 -8.45
CA SER A 166 -23.52 12.96 -8.70
C SER A 166 -23.01 12.12 -9.87
N ASP A 167 -22.33 12.73 -10.85
CA ASP A 167 -21.67 12.05 -11.95
C ASP A 167 -20.56 11.09 -11.50
N LEU A 168 -19.94 11.33 -10.33
CA LEU A 168 -18.94 10.42 -9.73
C LEU A 168 -19.56 9.09 -9.29
N LEU A 169 -20.86 9.04 -9.05
CA LEU A 169 -21.58 7.83 -8.66
C LEU A 169 -21.74 6.83 -9.81
N GLU A 170 -21.61 7.28 -11.05
CA GLU A 170 -21.76 6.43 -12.22
C GLU A 170 -20.55 5.50 -12.44
N ASN A 171 -19.34 6.01 -12.22
CA ASN A 171 -18.11 5.31 -12.52
C ASN A 171 -17.07 5.32 -11.38
N GLU A 172 -16.70 6.49 -10.89
CA GLU A 172 -15.56 6.71 -9.99
C GLU A 172 -15.71 5.99 -8.64
N VAL A 173 -16.91 5.91 -8.09
CA VAL A 173 -17.18 5.16 -6.84
C VAL A 173 -16.90 3.68 -7.04
N TRP A 174 -17.29 3.12 -8.17
CA TRP A 174 -17.10 1.69 -8.46
C TRP A 174 -15.63 1.36 -8.70
N GLU A 175 -14.92 2.22 -9.43
CA GLU A 175 -13.49 2.09 -9.63
C GLU A 175 -12.71 2.24 -8.31
N LEU A 176 -13.10 3.19 -7.45
CA LEU A 176 -12.52 3.37 -6.11
C LEU A 176 -12.64 2.11 -5.26
N LEU A 177 -13.77 1.42 -5.33
CA LEU A 177 -13.98 0.15 -4.62
C LEU A 177 -13.12 -0.99 -5.19
N GLY A 178 -12.67 -0.89 -6.44
CA GLY A 178 -11.82 -1.88 -7.10
C GLY A 178 -10.32 -1.71 -6.89
N ILE A 179 -9.83 -0.53 -6.44
CA ILE A 179 -8.40 -0.28 -6.29
C ILE A 179 -7.87 -0.64 -4.90
N GLU A 180 -6.62 -1.07 -4.80
CA GLU A 180 -5.99 -1.41 -3.52
C GLU A 180 -5.64 -0.16 -2.69
N GLY A 181 -5.24 0.90 -3.37
CA GLY A 181 -4.62 2.06 -2.77
C GLY A 181 -3.11 1.89 -2.59
N ASN A 182 -2.48 2.87 -1.99
CA ASN A 182 -1.04 2.86 -1.74
C ASN A 182 -0.73 2.93 -0.23
N LYS A 183 0.55 2.93 0.14
CA LYS A 183 0.99 2.98 1.54
C LYS A 183 0.53 4.24 2.29
N GLU A 184 0.35 5.36 1.58
CA GLU A 184 -0.03 6.63 2.18
C GLU A 184 -1.54 6.81 2.24
N ILE A 185 -2.26 6.39 1.18
CA ILE A 185 -3.71 6.60 1.06
C ILE A 185 -4.36 5.30 0.58
N SER A 186 -5.34 4.83 1.33
CA SER A 186 -6.24 3.76 0.93
C SER A 186 -7.66 4.08 1.40
N LEU A 187 -8.67 3.52 0.75
CA LEU A 187 -10.06 3.69 1.16
C LEU A 187 -10.25 3.32 2.64
N THR A 188 -9.66 2.21 3.08
CA THR A 188 -9.71 1.75 4.47
C THR A 188 -9.08 2.73 5.46
N SER A 189 -7.92 3.34 5.11
CA SER A 189 -7.29 4.33 5.97
C SER A 189 -8.10 5.62 6.04
N LEU A 190 -8.61 6.09 4.91
CA LEU A 190 -9.46 7.27 4.83
C LEU A 190 -10.73 7.10 5.67
N ASP A 191 -11.42 5.97 5.54
CA ASP A 191 -12.64 5.68 6.29
C ASP A 191 -12.36 5.59 7.80
N LYS A 192 -11.28 4.93 8.21
CA LYS A 192 -10.86 4.89 9.62
C LYS A 192 -10.62 6.29 10.20
N TYR A 193 -9.89 7.15 9.48
CA TYR A 193 -9.57 8.50 9.96
C TYR A 193 -10.77 9.45 9.91
N SER A 194 -11.73 9.21 9.02
CA SER A 194 -13.01 9.94 8.96
C SER A 194 -14.11 9.32 9.85
N ARG A 195 -13.77 8.39 10.75
CA ARG A 195 -14.71 7.72 11.68
C ARG A 195 -15.81 6.94 10.95
N ASN A 196 -15.43 6.18 9.94
CA ASN A 196 -16.30 5.37 9.08
C ASN A 196 -17.29 6.19 8.24
N ALA A 197 -17.00 7.46 7.98
CA ALA A 197 -17.91 8.35 7.24
C ALA A 197 -18.12 7.89 5.79
N VAL A 198 -17.16 7.22 5.17
CA VAL A 198 -17.29 6.71 3.80
C VAL A 198 -18.23 5.50 3.76
N ALA A 199 -18.04 4.53 4.66
CA ALA A 199 -18.90 3.36 4.75
C ALA A 199 -20.36 3.76 5.02
N HIS A 200 -20.59 4.70 5.95
CA HIS A 200 -21.93 5.20 6.24
C HIS A 200 -22.52 5.97 5.06
N ALA A 201 -21.76 6.83 4.39
CA ALA A 201 -22.23 7.55 3.22
C ALA A 201 -22.65 6.60 2.08
N PHE A 202 -21.82 5.56 1.80
CA PHE A 202 -22.16 4.57 0.79
C PHE A 202 -23.38 3.73 1.16
N LEU A 203 -23.55 3.39 2.44
CA LEU A 203 -24.76 2.73 2.94
C LEU A 203 -26.01 3.60 2.70
N GLU A 204 -25.96 4.88 3.09
CA GLU A 204 -27.07 5.81 2.91
C GLU A 204 -27.41 6.01 1.42
N LEU A 205 -26.40 6.26 0.58
CA LEU A 205 -26.57 6.39 -0.87
C LEU A 205 -27.15 5.12 -1.52
N THR A 206 -26.79 3.95 -0.98
CA THR A 206 -27.35 2.67 -1.42
C THR A 206 -28.81 2.53 -1.00
N ASN A 207 -29.14 2.85 0.25
CA ASN A 207 -30.51 2.76 0.78
C ASN A 207 -31.47 3.77 0.12
N GLU A 208 -30.94 4.92 -0.31
CA GLU A 208 -31.69 5.95 -1.02
C GLU A 208 -31.77 5.71 -2.54
N GLY A 209 -31.11 4.65 -3.05
CA GLY A 209 -31.19 4.24 -4.45
C GLY A 209 -30.24 4.98 -5.41
N TYR A 210 -29.34 5.84 -4.90
CA TYR A 210 -28.31 6.48 -5.73
C TYR A 210 -27.22 5.50 -6.17
N LEU A 211 -26.92 4.47 -5.36
CA LEU A 211 -26.03 3.38 -5.70
C LEU A 211 -26.83 2.07 -5.77
N PRO A 212 -26.81 1.33 -6.91
CA PRO A 212 -27.52 0.07 -7.05
C PRO A 212 -27.08 -0.95 -6.00
N ARG A 213 -28.01 -1.40 -5.14
CA ARG A 213 -27.73 -2.27 -4.00
C ARG A 213 -27.13 -3.61 -4.41
N SER A 214 -27.68 -4.26 -5.45
CA SER A 214 -27.15 -5.54 -5.92
C SER A 214 -25.68 -5.39 -6.35
N ARG A 215 -25.37 -4.34 -7.15
CA ARG A 215 -23.99 -4.05 -7.56
C ARG A 215 -23.07 -3.78 -6.38
N MET A 216 -23.56 -3.09 -5.33
CA MET A 216 -22.77 -2.83 -4.13
C MET A 216 -22.41 -4.12 -3.38
N LEU A 217 -23.36 -5.05 -3.24
CA LEU A 217 -23.13 -6.37 -2.66
C LEU A 217 -22.12 -7.17 -3.50
N ASP A 218 -22.24 -7.15 -4.82
CA ASP A 218 -21.35 -7.88 -5.72
C ASP A 218 -19.92 -7.34 -5.66
N VAL A 219 -19.74 -6.01 -5.68
CA VAL A 219 -18.42 -5.38 -5.63
C VAL A 219 -17.71 -5.66 -4.31
N THR A 220 -18.42 -5.65 -3.18
CA THR A 220 -17.82 -5.96 -1.88
C THR A 220 -17.32 -7.41 -1.80
N LEU A 221 -18.05 -8.37 -2.34
CA LEU A 221 -17.63 -9.77 -2.40
C LEU A 221 -16.50 -9.98 -3.42
N THR A 222 -16.57 -9.33 -4.58
CA THR A 222 -15.49 -9.38 -5.59
C THR A 222 -14.18 -8.83 -5.02
N ALA A 223 -14.25 -7.76 -4.24
CA ALA A 223 -13.07 -7.21 -3.57
C ALA A 223 -12.45 -8.18 -2.54
N LEU A 224 -13.29 -8.99 -1.89
CA LEU A 224 -12.79 -10.05 -0.98
C LEU A 224 -12.12 -11.21 -1.72
N LEU A 225 -12.55 -11.52 -2.95
CA LEU A 225 -11.91 -12.51 -3.82
C LEU A 225 -10.54 -12.06 -4.37
N ALA A 226 -10.27 -10.75 -4.38
CA ALA A 226 -9.02 -10.20 -4.91
C ALA A 226 -7.81 -10.39 -3.98
N ASP A 227 -7.95 -11.09 -2.85
CA ASP A 227 -6.89 -11.36 -1.86
C ASP A 227 -6.09 -10.11 -1.43
N TYR A 228 -6.76 -9.00 -1.27
CA TYR A 228 -6.14 -7.77 -0.76
C TYR A 228 -5.53 -7.98 0.63
N PRO A 229 -4.56 -7.16 1.04
CA PRO A 229 -4.02 -7.22 2.40
C PRO A 229 -5.11 -7.25 3.47
N GLN A 230 -4.89 -7.99 4.55
CA GLN A 230 -5.87 -8.26 5.62
C GLN A 230 -6.63 -7.02 6.10
N TYR A 231 -5.95 -5.89 6.22
CA TYR A 231 -6.56 -4.63 6.68
C TYR A 231 -7.64 -4.13 5.72
N ARG A 232 -7.41 -4.26 4.41
CA ARG A 232 -8.36 -3.87 3.37
C ARG A 232 -9.51 -4.88 3.25
N ALA A 233 -9.20 -6.17 3.19
CA ALA A 233 -10.20 -7.23 3.17
C ALA A 233 -11.15 -7.10 4.38
N GLY A 234 -10.62 -6.82 5.57
CA GLY A 234 -11.42 -6.57 6.76
C GLY A 234 -12.33 -5.34 6.69
N TRP A 235 -12.03 -4.34 5.86
CA TRP A 235 -12.96 -3.23 5.61
C TRP A 235 -14.14 -3.70 4.76
N PHE A 236 -13.89 -4.44 3.68
CA PHE A 236 -14.94 -4.93 2.79
C PHE A 236 -15.89 -5.91 3.47
N SER A 237 -15.38 -6.83 4.32
CA SER A 237 -16.24 -7.74 5.08
C SER A 237 -17.17 -6.97 6.04
N ARG A 238 -16.64 -6.02 6.81
CA ARG A 238 -17.44 -5.18 7.71
C ARG A 238 -18.45 -4.31 6.95
N PHE A 239 -18.07 -3.76 5.80
CA PHE A 239 -18.97 -2.95 5.00
C PHE A 239 -20.07 -3.79 4.36
N HIS A 240 -19.77 -5.01 3.91
CA HIS A 240 -20.77 -5.95 3.43
C HIS A 240 -21.79 -6.32 4.53
N ASP A 241 -21.31 -6.58 5.75
CA ASP A 241 -22.17 -6.83 6.91
C ASP A 241 -23.03 -5.59 7.26
N LEU A 242 -22.47 -4.39 7.15
CA LEU A 242 -23.17 -3.12 7.37
C LEU A 242 -24.31 -2.91 6.34
N LEU A 243 -24.11 -3.34 5.08
CA LEU A 243 -25.16 -3.36 4.07
C LEU A 243 -26.33 -4.28 4.45
N GLY A 244 -26.11 -5.26 5.33
CA GLY A 244 -27.13 -6.15 5.87
C GLY A 244 -27.85 -6.94 4.78
N PRO A 245 -27.18 -7.80 3.99
CA PRO A 245 -27.84 -8.54 2.91
C PRO A 245 -28.95 -9.45 3.45
N THR A 246 -30.09 -9.45 2.77
CA THR A 246 -31.22 -10.34 3.08
C THR A 246 -30.87 -11.79 2.78
N MET A 247 -31.75 -12.73 3.18
CA MET A 247 -31.52 -14.15 2.86
C MET A 247 -31.59 -14.41 1.36
N GLU A 248 -32.50 -13.75 0.65
CA GLU A 248 -32.61 -13.83 -0.80
C GLU A 248 -31.34 -13.31 -1.48
N GLU A 249 -30.85 -12.15 -1.05
CA GLU A 249 -29.60 -11.57 -1.57
C GLU A 249 -28.37 -12.45 -1.29
N ARG A 250 -28.34 -13.15 -0.13
CA ARG A 250 -27.30 -14.13 0.20
C ARG A 250 -27.42 -15.38 -0.66
N ALA A 251 -28.64 -15.88 -0.88
CA ALA A 251 -28.90 -17.06 -1.69
C ALA A 251 -28.46 -16.85 -3.16
N GLU A 252 -28.66 -15.68 -3.71
CA GLU A 252 -28.19 -15.33 -5.07
C GLU A 252 -26.64 -15.35 -5.19
N ARG A 253 -25.92 -15.31 -4.07
CA ARG A 253 -24.45 -15.17 -4.01
C ARG A 253 -23.74 -16.31 -3.30
N ILE A 254 -24.43 -17.44 -3.11
CA ILE A 254 -23.89 -18.61 -2.38
C ILE A 254 -22.53 -19.02 -2.94
N ASP A 255 -22.40 -19.18 -4.25
CA ASP A 255 -21.15 -19.61 -4.89
C ASP A 255 -19.99 -18.67 -4.56
N THR A 256 -20.26 -17.36 -4.49
CA THR A 256 -19.24 -16.37 -4.15
C THR A 256 -18.82 -16.49 -2.68
N TYR A 257 -19.77 -16.65 -1.74
CA TYR A 257 -19.43 -16.88 -0.33
C TYR A 257 -18.64 -18.19 -0.15
N LEU A 258 -19.00 -19.25 -0.87
CA LEU A 258 -18.28 -20.51 -0.83
C LEU A 258 -16.85 -20.39 -1.42
N ALA A 259 -16.68 -19.64 -2.50
CA ALA A 259 -15.36 -19.38 -3.08
C ALA A 259 -14.42 -18.66 -2.11
N LEU A 260 -14.95 -17.76 -1.26
CA LEU A 260 -14.17 -17.05 -0.23
C LEU A 260 -13.58 -17.97 0.85
N LEU A 261 -14.08 -19.22 1.02
CA LEU A 261 -13.51 -20.18 1.95
C LEU A 261 -12.09 -20.64 1.55
N SER A 262 -11.71 -20.44 0.30
CA SER A 262 -10.35 -20.70 -0.19
C SER A 262 -9.39 -19.50 -0.05
N SER A 263 -9.83 -18.37 0.49
CA SER A 263 -8.99 -17.18 0.66
C SER A 263 -7.80 -17.45 1.59
N ARG A 264 -6.68 -16.80 1.30
CA ARG A 264 -5.48 -16.81 2.16
C ARG A 264 -5.57 -15.85 3.34
N ILE A 265 -6.63 -15.04 3.41
CA ILE A 265 -6.83 -13.99 4.40
C ILE A 265 -7.76 -14.51 5.51
N PRO A 266 -7.27 -14.79 6.74
CA PRO A 266 -8.07 -15.39 7.80
C PRO A 266 -9.39 -14.66 8.11
N PRO A 267 -9.45 -13.31 8.21
CA PRO A 267 -10.72 -12.60 8.37
C PRO A 267 -11.73 -12.84 7.25
N THR A 268 -11.29 -13.01 5.99
CA THR A 268 -12.17 -13.33 4.86
C THR A 268 -12.76 -14.72 5.00
N VAL A 269 -11.94 -15.72 5.41
CA VAL A 269 -12.41 -17.07 5.67
C VAL A 269 -13.43 -17.09 6.81
N SER A 270 -13.16 -16.36 7.91
CA SER A 270 -14.11 -16.26 9.03
C SER A 270 -15.44 -15.63 8.59
N PHE A 271 -15.40 -14.54 7.82
CA PHE A 271 -16.58 -13.90 7.23
C PHE A 271 -17.38 -14.88 6.35
N ALA A 272 -16.67 -15.64 5.48
CA ALA A 272 -17.30 -16.63 4.60
C ALA A 272 -17.95 -17.79 5.37
N LEU A 273 -17.29 -18.26 6.44
CA LEU A 273 -17.86 -19.29 7.32
C LEU A 273 -19.13 -18.81 8.02
N ASP A 274 -19.14 -17.59 8.55
CA ASP A 274 -20.32 -16.99 9.19
C ASP A 274 -21.48 -16.81 8.19
N ALA A 275 -21.17 -16.40 6.96
CA ALA A 275 -22.15 -16.31 5.88
C ALA A 275 -22.71 -17.71 5.53
N ALA A 276 -21.83 -18.71 5.32
CA ALA A 276 -22.21 -20.08 5.03
C ALA A 276 -23.08 -20.70 6.14
N MET A 277 -22.72 -20.50 7.41
CA MET A 277 -23.53 -20.93 8.56
C MET A 277 -24.91 -20.28 8.59
N THR A 278 -24.99 -19.03 8.17
CA THR A 278 -26.27 -18.29 8.15
C THR A 278 -27.18 -18.81 7.04
N ILE A 279 -26.61 -19.07 5.85
CA ILE A 279 -27.31 -19.65 4.69
C ILE A 279 -27.74 -21.08 4.98
N ASP A 280 -26.87 -21.88 5.61
CA ASP A 280 -27.15 -23.27 6.02
C ASP A 280 -28.32 -23.37 7.00
N ARG A 281 -28.37 -22.51 8.04
CA ARG A 281 -29.50 -22.44 8.99
C ARG A 281 -30.84 -22.11 8.33
N ALA A 282 -30.80 -21.39 7.21
CA ALA A 282 -32.00 -21.11 6.41
C ALA A 282 -32.38 -22.27 5.48
N GLY A 283 -31.59 -23.34 5.44
CA GLY A 283 -31.81 -24.52 4.58
C GLY A 283 -31.58 -24.25 3.09
N LEU A 284 -30.79 -23.21 2.77
CA LEU A 284 -30.52 -22.78 1.39
C LEU A 284 -29.16 -23.26 0.86
N LEU A 285 -28.30 -23.80 1.72
CA LEU A 285 -27.00 -24.32 1.32
C LEU A 285 -27.10 -25.82 1.01
N ASP A 286 -26.67 -26.21 -0.21
CA ASP A 286 -26.53 -27.63 -0.54
C ASP A 286 -25.30 -28.21 0.21
N PRO A 287 -25.47 -29.25 1.04
CA PRO A 287 -24.38 -29.87 1.77
C PRO A 287 -23.22 -30.38 0.88
N VAL A 288 -23.50 -30.81 -0.35
CA VAL A 288 -22.49 -31.32 -1.31
C VAL A 288 -21.56 -30.19 -1.73
N ASP A 289 -22.14 -29.06 -2.14
CA ASP A 289 -21.39 -27.85 -2.49
C ASP A 289 -20.62 -27.31 -1.29
N GLY A 290 -21.26 -27.33 -0.11
CA GLY A 290 -20.66 -26.92 1.15
C GLY A 290 -19.44 -27.73 1.51
N VAL A 291 -19.49 -29.07 1.43
CA VAL A 291 -18.34 -29.96 1.73
C VAL A 291 -17.21 -29.76 0.73
N ALA A 292 -17.51 -29.59 -0.55
CA ALA A 292 -16.50 -29.34 -1.58
C ALA A 292 -15.76 -28.02 -1.32
N ALA A 293 -16.51 -26.96 -0.96
CA ALA A 293 -15.95 -25.63 -0.74
C ALA A 293 -15.21 -25.46 0.59
N ILE A 294 -15.57 -26.21 1.65
CA ILE A 294 -15.00 -26.02 3.00
C ILE A 294 -13.64 -26.69 3.18
N ARG A 295 -13.29 -27.66 2.32
CA ARG A 295 -12.03 -28.43 2.41
C ARG A 295 -10.77 -27.53 2.55
N PRO A 296 -10.59 -26.43 1.82
CA PRO A 296 -9.44 -25.53 1.97
C PRO A 296 -9.25 -24.98 3.38
N VAL A 297 -10.33 -24.79 4.13
CA VAL A 297 -10.28 -24.26 5.51
C VAL A 297 -9.50 -25.19 6.43
N PHE A 298 -9.55 -26.51 6.22
CA PHE A 298 -8.84 -27.51 7.02
C PHE A 298 -7.32 -27.57 6.75
N TYR A 299 -6.80 -26.82 5.78
CA TYR A 299 -5.36 -26.59 5.58
C TYR A 299 -4.86 -25.30 6.24
N SER A 300 -5.76 -24.46 6.77
CA SER A 300 -5.38 -23.20 7.39
C SER A 300 -4.77 -23.43 8.77
N ARG A 301 -4.07 -22.41 9.30
CA ARG A 301 -3.55 -22.41 10.70
C ARG A 301 -4.54 -21.84 11.70
N ASP A 302 -5.70 -21.38 11.26
CA ASP A 302 -6.70 -20.72 12.12
C ASP A 302 -7.57 -21.73 12.86
N LYS A 303 -7.34 -21.89 14.16
CA LYS A 303 -8.13 -22.77 15.04
C LYS A 303 -9.63 -22.41 15.06
N GLY A 304 -9.94 -21.11 14.98
CA GLY A 304 -11.32 -20.61 14.98
C GLY A 304 -12.06 -21.08 13.75
N ALA A 305 -11.44 -20.92 12.58
CA ALA A 305 -11.97 -21.38 11.30
C ALA A 305 -12.18 -22.90 11.28
N HIS A 306 -11.21 -23.70 11.75
CA HIS A 306 -11.35 -25.14 11.88
C HIS A 306 -12.55 -25.55 12.74
N LYS A 307 -12.74 -24.92 13.89
CA LYS A 307 -13.87 -25.22 14.78
C LYS A 307 -15.21 -24.94 14.12
N LEU A 308 -15.35 -23.82 13.42
CA LEU A 308 -16.58 -23.46 12.71
C LEU A 308 -16.83 -24.41 11.52
N ALA A 309 -15.78 -24.69 10.74
CA ALA A 309 -15.83 -25.64 9.62
C ALA A 309 -16.26 -27.04 10.07
N LEU A 310 -15.65 -27.56 11.13
CA LEU A 310 -15.99 -28.87 11.68
C LEU A 310 -17.43 -28.91 12.20
N LYS A 311 -17.93 -27.82 12.77
CA LYS A 311 -19.33 -27.70 13.22
C LYS A 311 -20.30 -27.77 12.04
N LEU A 312 -20.01 -27.10 10.92
CA LEU A 312 -20.82 -27.17 9.70
C LEU A 312 -20.83 -28.57 9.13
N VAL A 313 -19.66 -29.17 8.89
CA VAL A 313 -19.55 -30.53 8.34
C VAL A 313 -20.27 -31.53 9.25
N SER A 314 -20.12 -31.42 10.58
CA SER A 314 -20.85 -32.30 11.52
C SER A 314 -22.36 -32.17 11.40
N SER A 315 -22.87 -30.94 11.23
CA SER A 315 -24.31 -30.68 11.03
C SER A 315 -24.83 -31.34 9.77
N TRP A 316 -24.09 -31.26 8.67
CA TRP A 316 -24.47 -31.88 7.40
C TRP A 316 -24.48 -33.39 7.47
N VAL A 317 -23.43 -34.00 8.03
CA VAL A 317 -23.35 -35.47 8.20
C VAL A 317 -24.47 -35.97 9.12
N ASP A 318 -24.71 -35.31 10.26
CA ASP A 318 -25.81 -35.69 11.17
C ASP A 318 -27.20 -35.56 10.50
N THR A 319 -27.37 -34.60 9.58
CA THR A 319 -28.62 -34.41 8.83
C THR A 319 -28.82 -35.51 7.77
N VAL A 320 -27.74 -35.89 7.11
CA VAL A 320 -27.75 -36.98 6.11
C VAL A 320 -28.04 -38.30 6.76
N GLU A 321 -27.39 -38.64 7.90
CA GLU A 321 -27.66 -39.89 8.65
C GLU A 321 -29.13 -40.03 9.08
N LYS A 322 -29.77 -38.88 9.43
CA LYS A 322 -31.20 -38.87 9.80
C LYS A 322 -32.14 -38.92 8.61
N GLY A 323 -31.64 -39.06 7.37
CA GLY A 323 -32.44 -39.06 6.16
C GLY A 323 -33.06 -37.73 5.80
N GLY A 324 -32.54 -36.63 6.35
CA GLY A 324 -33.08 -35.28 6.20
C GLY A 324 -32.73 -34.55 4.89
N VAL A 325 -31.83 -35.12 4.07
CA VAL A 325 -31.40 -34.52 2.80
C VAL A 325 -31.88 -35.35 1.63
N LYS A 326 -32.57 -34.72 0.69
CA LYS A 326 -32.81 -35.29 -0.63
C LYS A 326 -31.65 -34.91 -1.53
N PHE A 327 -30.72 -35.86 -1.71
CA PHE A 327 -29.65 -35.66 -2.69
C PHE A 327 -30.24 -35.59 -4.10
N ARG A 328 -29.84 -34.57 -4.86
CA ARG A 328 -30.09 -34.53 -6.30
C ARG A 328 -29.22 -35.61 -6.95
N ASP A 329 -29.72 -36.84 -7.10
CA ASP A 329 -29.27 -37.98 -7.92
C ASP A 329 -27.74 -38.23 -8.16
N VAL A 330 -26.81 -37.55 -7.41
CA VAL A 330 -25.37 -37.55 -7.71
C VAL A 330 -24.56 -38.38 -6.70
N LEU A 331 -24.98 -38.44 -5.42
CA LEU A 331 -24.23 -39.15 -4.37
C LEU A 331 -25.19 -39.94 -3.46
N SER A 332 -24.78 -41.15 -3.06
CA SER A 332 -25.43 -41.85 -1.97
C SER A 332 -25.09 -41.22 -0.60
N PRO A 333 -25.92 -41.40 0.44
CA PRO A 333 -25.59 -40.96 1.80
C PRO A 333 -24.20 -41.41 2.29
N ALA A 334 -23.80 -42.62 1.96
CA ALA A 334 -22.51 -43.16 2.34
C ALA A 334 -21.34 -42.45 1.63
N GLU A 335 -21.46 -42.22 0.32
CA GLU A 335 -20.45 -41.49 -0.46
C GLU A 335 -20.32 -40.03 0.00
N PHE A 336 -21.43 -39.36 0.38
CA PHE A 336 -21.39 -38.04 0.97
C PHE A 336 -20.63 -38.04 2.29
N ILE A 337 -20.92 -38.99 3.20
CA ILE A 337 -20.22 -39.08 4.49
C ILE A 337 -18.73 -39.30 4.28
N ASP A 338 -18.35 -40.20 3.37
CA ASP A 338 -16.93 -40.44 3.05
C ASP A 338 -16.25 -39.17 2.51
N THR A 339 -16.90 -38.45 1.60
CA THR A 339 -16.39 -37.17 1.09
C THR A 339 -16.22 -36.10 2.20
N ALA A 340 -17.19 -36.06 3.13
CA ALA A 340 -17.14 -35.12 4.26
C ALA A 340 -16.01 -35.48 5.25
N LEU A 341 -15.77 -36.76 5.50
CA LEU A 341 -14.66 -37.24 6.31
C LEU A 341 -13.31 -36.91 5.65
N ASP A 342 -13.19 -37.19 4.35
CA ASP A 342 -11.96 -36.88 3.59
C ASP A 342 -11.66 -35.35 3.53
N ALA A 343 -12.70 -34.50 3.54
CA ALA A 343 -12.51 -33.07 3.63
C ALA A 343 -11.87 -32.64 4.97
N VAL A 344 -12.13 -33.38 6.06
CA VAL A 344 -11.62 -33.07 7.41
C VAL A 344 -10.23 -33.63 7.68
N VAL A 345 -9.78 -34.65 6.90
CA VAL A 345 -8.47 -35.34 7.09
C VAL A 345 -7.30 -34.34 7.26
N PRO A 346 -7.15 -33.25 6.49
CA PRO A 346 -6.05 -32.29 6.67
C PRO A 346 -5.95 -31.70 8.09
N ALA A 347 -7.06 -31.61 8.81
CA ALA A 347 -7.06 -31.11 10.19
C ALA A 347 -6.31 -32.01 11.19
N LEU A 348 -6.02 -33.27 10.83
CA LEU A 348 -5.23 -34.20 11.64
C LEU A 348 -3.75 -33.78 11.73
N GLU A 349 -3.27 -32.97 10.80
CA GLU A 349 -1.90 -32.45 10.76
C GLU A 349 -1.78 -31.04 11.36
N HIS A 350 -2.87 -30.49 11.86
CA HIS A 350 -2.86 -29.14 12.41
C HIS A 350 -1.92 -29.01 13.62
N GLU A 351 -1.22 -27.86 13.76
CA GLU A 351 -0.27 -27.59 14.85
C GLU A 351 -0.92 -27.71 16.25
N SER A 352 -2.20 -27.32 16.36
CA SER A 352 -2.95 -27.39 17.63
C SER A 352 -3.43 -28.80 17.92
N ARG A 353 -3.08 -29.30 19.12
CA ARG A 353 -3.55 -30.58 19.64
C ARG A 353 -5.08 -30.65 19.70
N ASP A 354 -5.74 -29.61 20.23
CA ASP A 354 -7.20 -29.58 20.36
C ASP A 354 -7.92 -29.73 19.01
N THR A 355 -7.36 -29.12 17.95
CA THR A 355 -7.91 -29.21 16.60
C THR A 355 -7.76 -30.63 16.05
N ARG A 356 -6.57 -31.26 16.23
CA ARG A 356 -6.34 -32.66 15.83
C ARG A 356 -7.27 -33.64 16.56
N GLU A 357 -7.40 -33.49 17.90
CA GLU A 357 -8.28 -34.34 18.70
C GLU A 357 -9.76 -34.20 18.29
N ALA A 358 -10.21 -32.97 17.99
CA ALA A 358 -11.57 -32.73 17.51
C ALA A 358 -11.82 -33.39 16.14
N ALA A 359 -10.87 -33.28 15.20
CA ALA A 359 -10.94 -33.93 13.89
C ALA A 359 -10.92 -35.45 14.03
N GLN A 360 -10.01 -36.01 14.87
CA GLN A 360 -9.98 -37.48 15.13
C GLN A 360 -11.29 -37.99 15.73
N LYS A 361 -11.85 -37.27 16.71
CA LYS A 361 -13.13 -37.62 17.32
C LYS A 361 -14.25 -37.63 16.29
N PHE A 362 -14.28 -36.65 15.39
CA PHE A 362 -15.27 -36.56 14.32
C PHE A 362 -15.13 -37.74 13.35
N ILE A 363 -13.91 -38.02 12.85
CA ILE A 363 -13.66 -39.11 11.89
C ILE A 363 -13.97 -40.47 12.52
N ARG A 364 -13.56 -40.74 13.78
CA ARG A 364 -13.83 -41.98 14.50
C ARG A 364 -15.32 -42.23 14.74
N LYS A 365 -16.15 -41.21 14.82
CA LYS A 365 -17.61 -41.34 15.01
C LYS A 365 -18.28 -42.07 13.83
N TYR A 366 -17.78 -41.83 12.62
CA TYR A 366 -18.42 -42.30 11.37
C TYR A 366 -17.60 -43.37 10.62
N ARG A 367 -16.30 -43.46 10.89
CA ARG A 367 -15.42 -44.48 10.31
C ARG A 367 -14.75 -45.25 11.44
N ALA A 368 -14.94 -46.59 11.46
CA ALA A 368 -14.21 -47.45 12.41
C ALA A 368 -12.71 -47.41 12.06
N ILE A 369 -11.94 -46.60 12.79
CA ILE A 369 -10.48 -46.55 12.66
C ILE A 369 -9.92 -47.62 13.63
N PRO A 370 -9.10 -48.58 13.19
CA PRO A 370 -8.38 -49.49 14.07
C PRO A 370 -7.54 -48.69 15.10
N ASP A 371 -7.43 -49.17 16.32
CA ASP A 371 -6.65 -48.50 17.38
C ASP A 371 -5.13 -48.46 17.12
N GLU A 372 -4.62 -49.25 16.15
CA GLU A 372 -3.25 -49.15 15.65
C GLU A 372 -3.21 -48.32 14.35
N PRO A 373 -2.21 -47.46 14.16
CA PRO A 373 -2.06 -46.70 12.90
C PRO A 373 -1.70 -47.69 11.79
N ASP A 374 -2.66 -48.03 10.95
CA ASP A 374 -2.41 -48.75 9.71
C ASP A 374 -1.64 -47.82 8.78
N GLU A 375 -0.37 -48.12 8.52
CA GLU A 375 0.49 -47.38 7.59
C GLU A 375 -0.12 -47.28 6.18
N SER A 376 -1.09 -48.10 5.84
CA SER A 376 -1.81 -48.03 4.57
C SER A 376 -2.77 -46.84 4.45
N ILE A 377 -3.19 -46.26 5.58
CA ILE A 377 -4.03 -45.04 5.59
C ILE A 377 -3.20 -43.75 5.31
N ILE A 378 -1.85 -43.84 5.43
CA ILE A 378 -0.92 -42.78 5.14
C ILE A 378 -0.64 -42.66 3.62
N GLN A 379 -0.99 -43.68 2.83
CA GLN A 379 -0.75 -43.70 1.37
C GLN A 379 -1.53 -42.63 0.55
N PRO A 380 -2.72 -42.13 0.92
CA PRO A 380 -3.34 -41.04 0.18
C PRO A 380 -2.55 -39.72 0.22
N LEU A 381 -1.72 -39.51 1.25
CA LEU A 381 -0.88 -38.29 1.35
C LEU A 381 0.25 -38.28 0.31
N SER A 382 0.74 -39.45 -0.15
CA SER A 382 1.73 -39.52 -1.23
C SER A 382 1.15 -39.14 -2.60
N LEU A 383 -0.17 -39.30 -2.80
CA LEU A 383 -0.87 -38.83 -4.00
C LEU A 383 -1.15 -37.32 -3.97
N LEU A 384 -1.29 -36.72 -2.78
CA LEU A 384 -1.40 -35.26 -2.62
C LEU A 384 -0.05 -34.57 -2.81
N ALA A 385 1.07 -35.24 -2.60
CA ALA A 385 2.41 -34.75 -2.95
C ALA A 385 2.62 -34.57 -4.47
N ALA A 386 1.75 -35.17 -5.30
CA ALA A 386 1.75 -34.98 -6.74
C ALA A 386 0.89 -33.79 -7.21
N ILE A 387 0.04 -33.25 -6.34
CA ILE A 387 -0.57 -31.91 -6.56
C ILE A 387 0.47 -30.92 -6.06
N GLN A 388 1.29 -30.40 -6.99
CA GLN A 388 2.22 -29.31 -6.68
C GLN A 388 1.46 -28.26 -5.89
N PRO A 389 1.97 -27.84 -4.71
CA PRO A 389 1.40 -26.68 -4.02
C PRO A 389 1.43 -25.52 -5.01
N PRO A 390 0.35 -24.77 -5.16
CA PRO A 390 0.37 -23.59 -5.99
C PRO A 390 1.41 -22.64 -5.40
N THR A 391 2.44 -22.38 -6.18
CA THR A 391 3.56 -21.50 -5.88
C THR A 391 4.61 -22.11 -4.96
N GLU A 392 5.75 -22.43 -5.54
CA GLU A 392 7.02 -22.43 -4.84
C GLU A 392 6.96 -21.38 -3.74
N ILE A 393 7.05 -21.82 -2.49
CA ILE A 393 7.71 -21.01 -1.48
C ILE A 393 9.06 -20.77 -2.12
N VAL A 394 9.24 -19.58 -2.70
CA VAL A 394 10.54 -19.14 -3.25
C VAL A 394 11.51 -19.50 -2.16
N ALA A 395 12.33 -20.51 -2.44
CA ALA A 395 13.35 -20.97 -1.51
C ALA A 395 14.02 -19.68 -1.06
N LYS A 396 14.08 -19.42 0.26
CA LYS A 396 14.71 -18.22 0.78
C LYS A 396 16.05 -18.14 0.09
N VAL A 397 16.15 -17.30 -0.95
CA VAL A 397 17.44 -17.09 -1.63
C VAL A 397 18.30 -16.51 -0.52
N PRO A 398 19.32 -17.21 -0.06
CA PRO A 398 20.16 -16.69 0.99
C PRO A 398 20.72 -15.37 0.46
N ILE A 399 20.45 -14.28 1.17
CA ILE A 399 21.01 -12.97 0.83
C ILE A 399 22.51 -13.11 1.03
N SER A 400 23.27 -13.19 -0.07
CA SER A 400 24.73 -13.28 0.00
C SER A 400 25.26 -11.99 0.62
N PRO A 401 26.04 -12.06 1.70
CA PRO A 401 26.60 -10.87 2.31
C PRO A 401 27.57 -10.17 1.34
N VAL A 402 27.65 -8.85 1.43
CA VAL A 402 28.65 -8.06 0.70
C VAL A 402 30.03 -8.38 1.26
N GLU A 403 30.99 -8.81 0.45
CA GLU A 403 32.29 -9.34 0.92
C GLU A 403 33.42 -8.32 0.84
N SER A 404 33.28 -7.27 0.01
CA SER A 404 34.34 -6.28 -0.18
C SER A 404 33.79 -4.84 -0.24
N VAL A 405 34.68 -3.85 -0.08
CA VAL A 405 34.37 -2.43 -0.23
C VAL A 405 33.99 -2.12 -1.68
N GLU A 406 34.55 -2.78 -2.65
CA GLU A 406 34.24 -2.65 -4.07
C GLU A 406 32.77 -3.03 -4.31
N GLU A 407 32.38 -4.22 -3.86
CA GLU A 407 31.00 -4.69 -3.96
C GLU A 407 30.02 -3.79 -3.19
N LEU A 408 30.40 -3.30 -2.01
CA LEU A 408 29.61 -2.36 -1.24
C LEU A 408 29.32 -1.07 -2.02
N VAL A 409 30.31 -0.53 -2.71
CA VAL A 409 30.16 0.67 -3.55
C VAL A 409 29.21 0.40 -4.73
N GLU A 410 29.25 -0.79 -5.34
CA GLU A 410 28.35 -1.18 -6.42
C GLU A 410 26.91 -1.29 -5.92
N VAL A 411 26.67 -2.00 -4.82
CA VAL A 411 25.33 -2.18 -4.22
C VAL A 411 24.75 -0.84 -3.78
N LEU A 412 25.51 0.00 -3.09
CA LEU A 412 25.07 1.35 -2.69
C LEU A 412 24.76 2.24 -3.89
N SER A 413 25.56 2.13 -4.97
CA SER A 413 25.31 2.87 -6.21
C SER A 413 24.01 2.43 -6.88
N ALA A 414 23.74 1.12 -6.96
CA ALA A 414 22.52 0.58 -7.53
C ALA A 414 21.27 1.01 -6.74
N VAL A 415 21.34 0.97 -5.41
CA VAL A 415 20.23 1.42 -4.55
C VAL A 415 19.97 2.92 -4.69
N LEU A 416 21.00 3.74 -4.86
CA LEU A 416 20.85 5.18 -5.11
C LEU A 416 20.19 5.47 -6.48
N GLU A 417 20.45 4.64 -7.49
CA GLU A 417 19.87 4.83 -8.83
C GLU A 417 18.41 4.37 -8.91
N ASN A 418 18.08 3.18 -8.40
CA ASN A 418 16.81 2.51 -8.68
C ASN A 418 15.98 2.11 -7.45
N GLU A 419 16.38 2.47 -6.23
CA GLU A 419 15.76 2.04 -4.95
C GLU A 419 15.65 0.51 -4.75
N GLY A 420 15.97 -0.33 -5.70
CA GLY A 420 16.08 -1.78 -5.64
C GLY A 420 15.06 -2.59 -4.79
N PRO A 421 15.06 -3.90 -4.84
CA PRO A 421 14.29 -4.74 -3.94
C PRO A 421 14.80 -4.62 -2.50
N VAL A 422 13.93 -4.85 -1.51
CA VAL A 422 14.26 -4.77 -0.06
C VAL A 422 15.53 -5.57 0.29
N ALA A 423 15.76 -6.71 -0.35
CA ALA A 423 16.95 -7.53 -0.16
C ALA A 423 18.26 -6.79 -0.47
N GLU A 424 18.28 -5.98 -1.52
CA GLU A 424 19.48 -5.17 -1.88
C GLU A 424 19.70 -4.01 -0.91
N ILE A 425 18.64 -3.43 -0.39
CA ILE A 425 18.72 -2.41 0.65
C ILE A 425 19.32 -3.00 1.93
N GLU A 426 18.86 -4.18 2.35
CA GLU A 426 19.39 -4.89 3.52
C GLU A 426 20.85 -5.31 3.31
N ARG A 427 21.23 -5.76 2.11
CA ARG A 427 22.64 -6.04 1.75
C ARG A 427 23.52 -4.79 1.88
N ALA A 428 23.04 -3.64 1.38
CA ALA A 428 23.73 -2.38 1.47
C ALA A 428 23.96 -1.94 2.93
N LEU A 429 22.94 -2.06 3.78
CA LEU A 429 23.00 -1.70 5.21
C LEU A 429 23.92 -2.64 6.00
N ASP A 430 23.81 -3.95 5.75
CA ASP A 430 24.69 -4.95 6.37
C ASP A 430 26.15 -4.76 5.95
N GLY A 431 26.40 -4.60 4.64
CA GLY A 431 27.73 -4.33 4.10
C GLY A 431 28.35 -3.06 4.68
N LEU A 432 27.59 -1.97 4.75
CA LEU A 432 28.04 -0.72 5.36
C LEU A 432 28.38 -0.91 6.85
N SER A 433 27.56 -1.68 7.59
CA SER A 433 27.80 -1.98 9.01
C SER A 433 29.10 -2.73 9.26
N ARG A 434 29.47 -3.67 8.37
CA ARG A 434 30.66 -4.52 8.50
C ARG A 434 31.93 -3.90 7.94
N LEU A 435 31.82 -3.26 6.76
CA LEU A 435 32.97 -2.84 5.97
C LEU A 435 33.29 -1.33 6.08
N CYS A 436 32.50 -0.56 6.86
CA CYS A 436 32.68 0.89 6.95
C CYS A 436 34.04 1.35 7.50
N ALA A 437 34.78 0.49 8.19
CA ALA A 437 36.13 0.77 8.70
C ALA A 437 37.24 0.42 7.72
N GLU A 438 36.97 -0.36 6.69
CA GLU A 438 37.95 -0.81 5.72
C GLU A 438 38.32 0.31 4.76
N ARG A 439 39.60 0.44 4.45
CA ARG A 439 40.19 1.49 3.59
C ARG A 439 41.24 0.87 2.66
N PRO A 440 40.80 0.21 1.55
CA PRO A 440 41.74 -0.29 0.55
C PRO A 440 42.55 0.86 -0.10
N ASP A 441 43.72 0.58 -0.67
CA ASP A 441 44.59 1.59 -1.23
C ASP A 441 43.94 2.49 -2.29
N ASN A 442 42.96 1.96 -3.02
CA ASN A 442 42.19 2.67 -4.05
C ASN A 442 40.89 3.33 -3.53
N PHE A 443 40.69 3.37 -2.21
CA PHE A 443 39.40 3.76 -1.56
C PHE A 443 38.83 5.08 -2.09
N VAL A 444 39.64 6.15 -2.13
CA VAL A 444 39.19 7.49 -2.55
C VAL A 444 38.77 7.49 -4.03
N ARG A 445 39.47 6.78 -4.88
CA ARG A 445 39.16 6.65 -6.31
C ARG A 445 37.85 5.87 -6.51
N LEU A 446 37.69 4.80 -5.74
CA LEU A 446 36.53 3.90 -5.79
C LEU A 446 35.26 4.59 -5.31
N THR A 447 35.31 5.31 -4.21
CA THR A 447 34.16 5.91 -3.54
C THR A 447 33.80 7.31 -4.03
N GLY A 448 34.67 7.98 -4.77
CA GLY A 448 34.46 9.34 -5.28
C GLY A 448 33.17 9.50 -6.09
N PRO A 449 32.87 8.64 -7.09
CA PRO A 449 31.63 8.68 -7.86
C PRO A 449 30.38 8.46 -6.99
N LEU A 450 30.44 7.53 -6.02
CA LEU A 450 29.36 7.24 -5.08
C LEU A 450 29.03 8.46 -4.21
N LEU A 451 30.06 9.13 -3.66
CA LEU A 451 29.90 10.34 -2.87
C LEU A 451 29.26 11.47 -3.68
N LYS A 452 29.69 11.64 -4.93
CA LYS A 452 29.11 12.66 -5.82
C LYS A 452 27.63 12.40 -6.07
N ARG A 453 27.22 11.15 -6.30
CA ARG A 453 25.80 10.76 -6.45
C ARG A 453 25.02 11.02 -5.18
N ALA A 454 25.54 10.59 -4.03
CA ALA A 454 24.89 10.82 -2.73
C ALA A 454 24.65 12.31 -2.48
N LYS A 455 25.64 13.17 -2.74
CA LYS A 455 25.49 14.63 -2.63
C LYS A 455 24.45 15.19 -3.59
N THR A 456 24.37 14.67 -4.81
CA THR A 456 23.35 15.09 -5.78
C THR A 456 21.93 14.77 -5.29
N HIS A 457 21.72 13.57 -4.71
CA HIS A 457 20.41 13.18 -4.16
C HIS A 457 20.07 13.92 -2.87
N LEU A 458 21.05 14.19 -2.01
CA LEU A 458 20.84 14.95 -0.78
C LEU A 458 20.51 16.40 -1.05
N GLY A 459 21.21 17.05 -1.99
CA GLY A 459 21.07 18.47 -2.23
C GLY A 459 21.04 19.24 -0.91
N ASP A 460 19.98 20.01 -0.72
CA ASP A 460 19.74 20.78 0.51
C ASP A 460 19.03 19.99 1.62
N LEU A 461 18.74 18.68 1.41
CA LEU A 461 17.98 17.87 2.36
C LEU A 461 18.87 17.10 3.37
N TRP A 462 20.16 17.46 3.46
CA TRP A 462 21.12 16.80 4.35
C TRP A 462 20.66 16.75 5.81
N GLU A 463 20.10 17.83 6.35
CA GLU A 463 19.61 17.91 7.73
C GLU A 463 18.43 16.95 8.01
N TYR A 464 17.68 16.60 6.97
CA TYR A 464 16.44 15.83 7.07
C TYR A 464 16.55 14.39 6.56
N CYS A 465 17.72 13.98 6.07
CA CYS A 465 17.90 12.67 5.44
C CYS A 465 17.53 11.46 6.32
N PHE A 466 17.49 11.63 7.65
CA PHE A 466 17.12 10.58 8.62
C PHE A 466 15.75 10.80 9.28
N PHE A 467 14.94 11.75 8.80
CA PHE A 467 13.64 12.10 9.37
C PHE A 467 12.51 11.94 8.33
N GLY A 468 11.93 10.74 8.23
CA GLY A 468 10.76 10.49 7.36
C GLY A 468 11.03 10.60 5.87
N SER A 469 12.25 10.33 5.44
CA SER A 469 12.73 10.47 4.06
C SER A 469 12.58 9.16 3.28
N THR A 470 12.61 9.24 1.95
CA THR A 470 12.68 8.07 1.08
C THR A 470 13.95 7.24 1.38
N VAL A 471 13.92 5.94 1.08
CA VAL A 471 15.07 5.04 1.25
C VAL A 471 16.32 5.63 0.58
N ARG A 472 16.17 6.21 -0.59
CA ARG A 472 17.27 6.84 -1.34
C ARG A 472 17.95 7.97 -0.56
N LEU A 473 17.20 8.84 0.10
CA LEU A 473 17.75 9.92 0.92
C LEU A 473 18.46 9.39 2.15
N VAL A 474 17.92 8.34 2.77
CA VAL A 474 18.56 7.67 3.92
C VAL A 474 19.89 7.06 3.52
N ILE A 475 19.94 6.31 2.43
CA ILE A 475 21.19 5.70 1.91
C ILE A 475 22.19 6.78 1.50
N ALA A 476 21.75 7.85 0.82
CA ALA A 476 22.62 8.97 0.47
C ALA A 476 23.22 9.65 1.72
N GLY A 477 22.42 9.80 2.78
CA GLY A 477 22.87 10.31 4.07
C GLY A 477 23.90 9.40 4.75
N LEU A 478 23.69 8.08 4.72
CA LEU A 478 24.64 7.09 5.25
C LEU A 478 25.95 7.08 4.46
N VAL A 479 25.90 7.14 3.14
CA VAL A 479 27.09 7.23 2.27
C VAL A 479 27.90 8.47 2.60
N ARG A 480 27.25 9.62 2.77
CA ARG A 480 27.95 10.86 3.12
C ARG A 480 28.58 10.77 4.51
N ALA A 481 27.85 10.24 5.50
CA ALA A 481 28.39 10.02 6.85
C ALA A 481 29.61 9.09 6.84
N TRP A 482 29.58 8.04 6.01
CA TRP A 482 30.69 7.11 5.86
C TRP A 482 31.94 7.73 5.22
N LEU A 483 31.75 8.51 4.14
CA LEU A 483 32.86 8.97 3.32
C LEU A 483 33.45 10.31 3.77
N GLU A 484 32.65 11.18 4.39
CA GLU A 484 33.08 12.49 4.90
C GLU A 484 33.27 12.51 6.42
N ALA A 485 32.91 11.42 7.13
CA ALA A 485 32.90 11.36 8.59
C ALA A 485 32.04 12.48 9.25
N GLU A 486 31.06 13.00 8.51
CA GLU A 486 30.14 14.05 8.93
C GLU A 486 28.77 13.47 9.22
N LEU A 487 28.19 13.83 10.36
CA LEU A 487 26.78 13.57 10.67
C LEU A 487 25.94 14.79 10.28
N PRO A 488 24.69 14.60 9.85
CA PRO A 488 23.78 15.71 9.62
C PRO A 488 23.65 16.55 10.90
N PRO A 489 23.66 17.87 10.80
CA PRO A 489 23.41 18.74 11.95
C PRO A 489 22.03 18.44 12.54
N ALA A 490 21.87 18.70 13.83
CA ALA A 490 20.51 18.63 14.42
C ALA A 490 19.63 19.65 13.67
N PRO A 491 18.42 19.23 13.21
CA PRO A 491 17.57 20.13 12.47
C PRO A 491 17.30 21.40 13.30
N SER A 492 17.58 22.55 12.71
CA SER A 492 17.51 23.86 13.35
C SER A 492 16.09 24.24 13.82
N LYS A 493 15.08 23.53 13.33
CA LYS A 493 13.67 23.65 13.76
C LYS A 493 13.04 22.25 13.83
N PRO A 494 12.22 21.96 14.86
CA PRO A 494 11.44 20.74 14.85
C PRO A 494 10.55 20.75 13.60
N TRP A 495 10.54 19.64 12.88
CA TRP A 495 9.62 19.40 11.76
C TRP A 495 8.18 19.68 12.24
N ARG A 496 7.57 20.77 11.79
CA ARG A 496 6.18 21.15 12.10
C ARG A 496 5.19 20.42 11.16
N GLY A 497 5.38 19.15 10.96
CA GLY A 497 4.33 18.30 10.44
C GLY A 497 3.74 17.53 11.62
N ASP A 498 2.46 17.57 11.82
CA ASP A 498 1.71 16.80 12.83
C ASP A 498 1.74 15.27 12.62
N MET A 499 2.80 14.75 11.99
CA MET A 499 3.07 13.32 12.01
C MET A 499 3.68 12.96 13.35
N LYS A 500 2.86 12.48 14.26
CA LYS A 500 3.33 11.61 15.33
C LYS A 500 4.03 10.44 14.66
N ILE A 501 5.38 10.48 14.62
CA ILE A 501 6.20 9.34 14.19
C ILE A 501 5.93 8.22 15.20
N LEU A 502 5.01 7.32 14.85
CA LEU A 502 4.55 6.22 15.69
C LEU A 502 5.19 4.92 15.20
N GLY A 503 5.86 4.19 16.10
CA GLY A 503 6.25 2.79 15.92
C GLY A 503 7.47 2.54 15.04
N PRO A 504 7.36 1.78 13.94
CA PRO A 504 8.51 1.25 13.17
C PRO A 504 9.47 2.33 12.65
N GLU A 505 8.97 3.53 12.33
CA GLU A 505 9.78 4.64 11.82
C GLU A 505 10.75 5.21 12.86
N ARG A 506 10.39 5.20 14.14
CA ARG A 506 11.31 5.57 15.24
C ARG A 506 12.46 4.57 15.35
N PHE A 507 12.16 3.28 15.20
CA PHE A 507 13.15 2.21 15.26
C PHE A 507 14.12 2.30 14.08
N ILE A 508 13.61 2.46 12.86
CA ILE A 508 14.43 2.64 11.64
C ILE A 508 15.28 3.91 11.77
N GLY A 509 14.71 5.02 12.21
CA GLY A 509 15.43 6.27 12.41
C GLY A 509 16.55 6.17 13.46
N ALA A 510 16.33 5.44 14.57
CA ALA A 510 17.34 5.20 15.58
C ALA A 510 18.49 4.31 15.04
N ARG A 511 18.14 3.23 14.33
CA ARG A 511 19.12 2.31 13.73
C ARG A 511 19.95 2.97 12.64
N VAL A 512 19.36 3.84 11.84
CA VAL A 512 20.06 4.59 10.79
C VAL A 512 21.01 5.62 11.40
N LYS A 513 20.62 6.33 12.47
CA LYS A 513 21.51 7.25 13.20
C LYS A 513 22.69 6.53 13.85
N GLU A 514 22.47 5.35 14.38
CA GLU A 514 23.50 4.49 14.93
C GLU A 514 24.50 4.03 13.86
N LEU A 515 24.01 3.55 12.72
CA LEU A 515 24.82 3.20 11.55
C LEU A 515 25.62 4.40 11.04
N ALA A 516 25.01 5.58 10.94
CA ALA A 516 25.66 6.80 10.52
C ALA A 516 26.79 7.20 11.48
N SER A 517 26.56 7.11 12.79
CA SER A 517 27.59 7.40 13.82
C SER A 517 28.77 6.44 13.70
N ARG A 518 28.51 5.17 13.48
CA ARG A 518 29.55 4.14 13.27
C ARG A 518 30.30 4.36 11.98
N ALA A 519 29.62 4.60 10.88
CA ALA A 519 30.21 4.88 9.57
C ALA A 519 31.07 6.15 9.59
N ALA A 520 30.72 7.15 10.40
CA ALA A 520 31.51 8.36 10.64
C ALA A 520 32.66 8.18 11.65
N GLY A 521 32.93 6.96 12.12
CA GLY A 521 34.01 6.66 13.08
C GLY A 521 33.75 7.16 14.51
N ARG A 522 32.48 7.47 14.86
CA ARG A 522 32.08 7.98 16.18
C ARG A 522 31.40 6.88 16.99
N GLY A 523 32.17 6.15 17.81
CA GLY A 523 31.66 5.26 18.85
C GLY A 523 31.50 3.79 18.49
N ALA A 524 31.79 2.91 19.44
CA ALA A 524 31.45 1.49 19.38
C ALA A 524 30.05 1.28 19.98
N CYS A 525 29.11 0.66 19.23
CA CYS A 525 27.80 0.35 19.75
C CYS A 525 27.73 -1.08 20.31
N PRO A 526 27.23 -1.30 21.54
CA PRO A 526 27.11 -2.63 22.14
C PRO A 526 26.07 -3.54 21.48
N LEU A 527 25.13 -3.00 20.70
CA LEU A 527 23.99 -3.75 20.15
C LEU A 527 24.28 -4.43 18.81
N LEU A 528 25.38 -4.11 18.14
CA LEU A 528 25.77 -4.67 16.84
C LEU A 528 27.08 -5.49 16.88
N SER A 529 27.54 -5.93 18.06
CA SER A 529 28.60 -6.94 18.12
C SER A 529 28.12 -8.18 17.38
N ALA A 530 28.79 -8.52 16.28
CA ALA A 530 28.46 -9.63 15.41
C ALA A 530 28.29 -10.93 16.21
N PRO A 531 27.25 -11.72 15.97
CA PRO A 531 27.21 -13.09 16.46
C PRO A 531 28.34 -13.88 15.76
N PRO A 532 28.95 -14.85 16.43
CA PRO A 532 29.98 -15.70 15.83
C PRO A 532 29.42 -16.36 14.56
N ALA A 533 30.27 -16.49 13.55
CA ALA A 533 29.95 -17.10 12.28
C ALA A 533 29.25 -18.45 12.48
N GLY A 534 27.99 -18.55 12.00
CA GLY A 534 27.19 -19.78 12.06
C GLY A 534 25.77 -19.65 12.64
N CYS A 535 25.36 -18.49 13.19
CA CYS A 535 24.05 -18.36 13.81
C CYS A 535 23.00 -17.69 12.90
N GLN A 536 22.45 -18.46 11.95
CA GLN A 536 21.31 -18.03 11.10
C GLN A 536 20.00 -17.77 11.88
N ARG A 537 19.92 -18.18 13.15
CA ARG A 537 18.73 -17.99 14.01
C ARG A 537 18.61 -16.62 14.67
N CYS A 538 19.71 -15.87 14.79
CA CYS A 538 19.69 -14.62 15.56
C CYS A 538 19.06 -13.42 14.85
N VAL A 539 18.99 -13.42 13.51
CA VAL A 539 18.33 -12.34 12.74
C VAL A 539 16.81 -12.42 12.88
N LEU A 540 16.25 -13.63 12.87
CA LEU A 540 14.80 -13.85 13.04
C LEU A 540 14.35 -13.67 14.50
N LEU A 541 15.14 -14.11 15.50
CA LEU A 541 14.82 -13.96 16.93
C LEU A 541 14.86 -12.49 17.39
N ARG A 542 15.59 -11.60 16.73
CA ARG A 542 15.60 -10.16 17.05
C ARG A 542 14.36 -9.45 16.49
N ALA A 543 13.82 -9.89 15.35
CA ALA A 543 12.54 -9.38 14.85
C ALA A 543 11.39 -9.79 15.79
N ASP A 544 11.39 -11.02 16.30
CA ASP A 544 10.38 -11.52 17.23
C ASP A 544 10.50 -10.88 18.62
N ALA A 545 11.70 -10.62 19.13
CA ALA A 545 11.90 -9.92 20.41
C ALA A 545 11.45 -8.46 20.33
N CYS A 546 11.69 -7.76 19.22
CA CYS A 546 11.15 -6.41 19.00
C CYS A 546 9.63 -6.39 18.84
N ALA A 547 9.04 -7.41 18.21
CA ALA A 547 7.58 -7.53 18.10
C ALA A 547 6.93 -7.80 19.49
N GLN A 548 7.59 -8.56 20.37
CA GLN A 548 7.12 -8.82 21.73
C GLN A 548 7.27 -7.62 22.67
N GLU A 549 8.30 -6.79 22.48
CA GLU A 549 8.46 -5.56 23.28
C GLU A 549 7.47 -4.47 22.85
N LEU A 550 7.14 -4.40 21.54
CA LEU A 550 6.09 -3.52 21.00
C LEU A 550 4.68 -3.91 21.47
N SER A 551 4.42 -5.20 21.71
CA SER A 551 3.14 -5.68 22.26
C SER A 551 2.97 -5.48 23.77
N ARG A 552 4.04 -5.20 24.50
CA ARG A 552 4.00 -4.89 25.96
C ARG A 552 3.78 -3.42 26.28
N HIS A 553 3.85 -2.54 25.27
CA HIS A 553 3.63 -1.09 25.41
C HIS A 553 2.38 -0.58 24.68
N GLN A 554 1.50 -1.50 24.24
CA GLN A 554 0.11 -1.24 23.90
C GLN A 554 -0.81 -1.66 25.05
#